data_81ef50a08e2b064674ca6a01579c5bfc
#
_entry.id   81ef50a08e2b064674ca6a01579c5bfc
#
_cell.length_a   1.000
_cell.length_b   1.000
_cell.length_c   1.000
_cell.angle_alpha   90.00
_cell.angle_beta   90.00
_cell.angle_gamma   90.00
#
_symmetry.space_group_name_H-M   'P 1'
#
loop_
_entity.id
_entity.type
_entity.pdbx_description
1 polymer ?
#
loop_
_entity_poly.entity_id
_entity_poly.type
_entity_poly.pdbx_seq_one_letter_code
_entity_poly.pdbx_strand_id
1 'polypeptide(L)'
;MLKSGLMVAGLVLCAAQAGAQVIVSCHAEHNVPSNVAAELDTVLTNMVDPDSGIASMLGYAPGGVLSVIGADWRYARAAGTADPDHNIPMSCDTPFQIGSNTKMITAAVLMQLQEEEALALDDLLSRHLPEIAEALPNGDLITLRQLANHTAGVFSYTDNAPDGTPGVMEGDLADPDALRRGYTMEELVAFAVEHGQPSFSPGAEGQWAYSNTGYILLGLVIENVEGRTLEQSLEARIFEPLGLKDTSYVGGVPGPELGLPRAYFAAPFDIETTYWNMSQGAAAGAVVSTVDDMHVFIEALLAGDLFASENSLTEMQAAVTAGSMTILNYGIGLAEKAKGVWGHGGQTLGFESDIAFFEEPGLSMVGWASSANNIMAIGVGAVSGALVNAGVLPDPSVALDAELRDKMTGSEWQLVSIKTGDGDTLQPANPEGYRIAFDAAGSFAAQADCNRVLGDWSLKRQELAVQPGPTTRAACPPESLSDSFIQWLAAASGAYIDEGGKLLVVAMQDEKFGQLLFAPNQ
;
A
#
# COMPACT_ATOMS: atom_id res chain seq x y z
N MET A 1 -22.72 -68.01 -27.24
CA MET A 1 -21.86 -67.06 -27.97
C MET A 1 -22.23 -65.66 -27.54
N LEU A 2 -21.56 -65.20 -26.48
CA LEU A 2 -21.70 -63.80 -25.98
C LEU A 2 -20.64 -62.94 -26.66
N LYS A 3 -21.04 -61.84 -27.29
CA LYS A 3 -20.16 -60.77 -27.74
C LYS A 3 -20.21 -59.64 -26.70
N SER A 4 -19.11 -59.47 -26.01
CA SER A 4 -18.87 -58.32 -25.13
C SER A 4 -18.52 -57.09 -25.99
N GLY A 5 -19.37 -56.03 -25.88
CA GLY A 5 -19.05 -54.69 -26.43
C GLY A 5 -18.40 -53.85 -25.34
N LEU A 6 -17.13 -53.49 -25.56
CA LEU A 6 -16.42 -52.47 -24.76
C LEU A 6 -16.94 -51.09 -25.18
N MET A 7 -17.62 -50.37 -24.26
CA MET A 7 -17.81 -48.92 -24.38
C MET A 7 -16.56 -48.20 -23.90
N VAL A 8 -15.84 -47.57 -24.81
CA VAL A 8 -14.79 -46.60 -24.47
C VAL A 8 -15.48 -45.28 -24.22
N ALA A 9 -15.58 -44.91 -22.95
CA ALA A 9 -15.97 -43.56 -22.58
C ALA A 9 -14.81 -42.60 -22.87
N GLY A 10 -14.98 -41.81 -23.92
CA GLY A 10 -14.06 -40.71 -24.20
C GLY A 10 -14.26 -39.61 -23.15
N LEU A 11 -13.27 -39.41 -22.28
CA LEU A 11 -13.14 -38.18 -21.50
C LEU A 11 -12.83 -37.04 -22.49
N VAL A 12 -13.80 -36.20 -22.75
CA VAL A 12 -13.55 -34.87 -23.34
C VAL A 12 -12.98 -34.01 -22.24
N LEU A 13 -11.66 -33.88 -22.19
CA LEU A 13 -11.05 -32.77 -21.45
C LEU A 13 -11.44 -31.48 -22.21
N CYS A 14 -12.41 -30.75 -21.65
CA CYS A 14 -12.51 -29.33 -21.96
C CYS A 14 -11.28 -28.65 -21.36
N ALA A 15 -10.27 -28.42 -22.19
CA ALA A 15 -9.26 -27.40 -21.89
C ALA A 15 -10.01 -26.07 -21.86
N ALA A 16 -10.20 -25.50 -20.67
CA ALA A 16 -10.55 -24.10 -20.55
C ALA A 16 -9.42 -23.32 -21.24
N GLN A 17 -9.69 -22.77 -22.42
CA GLN A 17 -8.86 -21.72 -22.97
C GLN A 17 -8.92 -20.57 -21.98
N ALA A 18 -7.80 -20.23 -21.35
CA ALA A 18 -7.62 -18.96 -20.68
C ALA A 18 -7.90 -17.89 -21.75
N GLY A 19 -9.13 -17.38 -21.75
CA GLY A 19 -9.50 -16.26 -22.59
C GLY A 19 -8.70 -15.07 -22.12
N ALA A 20 -8.05 -14.36 -23.04
CA ALA A 20 -7.44 -13.07 -22.73
C ALA A 20 -8.49 -12.23 -21.98
N GLN A 21 -8.18 -11.82 -20.77
CA GLN A 21 -9.11 -11.03 -19.95
C GLN A 21 -9.34 -9.71 -20.68
N VAL A 22 -10.60 -9.41 -20.94
CA VAL A 22 -10.98 -8.22 -21.72
C VAL A 22 -10.86 -7.01 -20.80
N ILE A 23 -9.92 -6.13 -21.10
CA ILE A 23 -9.88 -4.78 -20.53
C ILE A 23 -10.85 -3.92 -21.32
N VAL A 24 -11.76 -3.23 -20.61
CA VAL A 24 -12.79 -2.37 -21.19
C VAL A 24 -12.49 -0.92 -20.84
N SER A 25 -12.32 -0.08 -21.87
CA SER A 25 -12.19 1.37 -21.68
C SER A 25 -13.52 1.97 -21.25
N CYS A 26 -13.47 2.86 -20.28
CA CYS A 26 -14.61 3.62 -19.77
C CYS A 26 -15.01 4.74 -20.72
N HIS A 27 -16.26 5.15 -20.67
CA HIS A 27 -16.74 6.27 -21.49
C HIS A 27 -16.02 7.59 -21.18
N ALA A 28 -15.55 7.76 -19.95
CA ALA A 28 -14.81 8.94 -19.49
C ALA A 28 -13.32 8.96 -19.92
N GLU A 29 -12.78 7.87 -20.48
CA GLU A 29 -11.38 7.81 -20.94
C GLU A 29 -11.15 8.77 -22.11
N HIS A 30 -10.09 9.59 -22.04
CA HIS A 30 -9.72 10.49 -23.13
C HIS A 30 -8.24 10.84 -23.13
N ASN A 31 -7.69 11.09 -24.32
CA ASN A 31 -6.34 11.61 -24.56
C ASN A 31 -5.19 10.84 -23.86
N VAL A 32 -5.39 9.60 -23.46
CA VAL A 32 -4.35 8.82 -22.75
C VAL A 32 -3.16 8.56 -23.67
N PRO A 33 -1.94 8.95 -23.30
CA PRO A 33 -0.75 8.58 -24.05
C PRO A 33 -0.63 7.04 -24.13
N SER A 34 -0.27 6.52 -25.29
CA SER A 34 -0.24 5.06 -25.52
C SER A 34 0.70 4.29 -24.60
N ASN A 35 1.84 4.90 -24.23
CA ASN A 35 2.78 4.34 -23.27
C ASN A 35 2.20 4.31 -21.84
N VAL A 36 1.44 5.34 -21.43
CA VAL A 36 0.74 5.37 -20.15
C VAL A 36 -0.34 4.28 -20.11
N ALA A 37 -1.15 4.19 -21.17
CA ALA A 37 -2.19 3.17 -21.27
C ALA A 37 -1.60 1.75 -21.17
N ALA A 38 -0.49 1.46 -21.87
CA ALA A 38 0.13 0.13 -21.86
C ALA A 38 0.66 -0.27 -20.47
N GLU A 39 1.27 0.66 -19.73
CA GLU A 39 1.79 0.39 -18.39
C GLU A 39 0.64 0.21 -17.38
N LEU A 40 -0.40 1.03 -17.42
CA LEU A 40 -1.56 0.90 -16.54
C LEU A 40 -2.43 -0.33 -16.88
N ASP A 41 -2.50 -0.74 -18.14
CA ASP A 41 -3.12 -2.03 -18.54
C ASP A 41 -2.38 -3.22 -17.91
N THR A 42 -1.06 -3.13 -17.78
CA THR A 42 -0.26 -4.15 -17.10
C THR A 42 -0.65 -4.26 -15.62
N VAL A 43 -0.89 -3.13 -14.94
CA VAL A 43 -1.38 -3.12 -13.55
C VAL A 43 -2.73 -3.84 -13.45
N LEU A 44 -3.70 -3.48 -14.30
CA LEU A 44 -5.02 -4.13 -14.34
C LEU A 44 -4.93 -5.62 -14.68
N THR A 45 -4.11 -6.00 -15.65
CA THR A 45 -3.93 -7.40 -16.05
C THR A 45 -3.38 -8.21 -14.87
N ASN A 46 -2.35 -7.72 -14.21
CA ASN A 46 -1.74 -8.40 -13.05
C ASN A 46 -2.73 -8.62 -11.90
N MET A 47 -3.70 -7.72 -11.72
CA MET A 47 -4.73 -7.83 -10.70
C MET A 47 -5.69 -8.99 -10.95
N VAL A 48 -6.07 -9.24 -12.20
CA VAL A 48 -7.14 -10.19 -12.55
C VAL A 48 -6.62 -11.50 -13.17
N ASP A 49 -5.36 -11.56 -13.58
CA ASP A 49 -4.76 -12.76 -14.20
C ASP A 49 -4.25 -13.73 -13.13
N PRO A 50 -4.90 -14.91 -12.98
CA PRO A 50 -4.47 -15.92 -12.02
C PRO A 50 -3.05 -16.47 -12.28
N ASP A 51 -2.54 -16.34 -13.48
CA ASP A 51 -1.23 -16.81 -13.89
C ASP A 51 -0.14 -15.73 -13.74
N SER A 52 -0.50 -14.53 -13.27
CA SER A 52 0.47 -13.45 -13.03
C SER A 52 1.41 -13.78 -11.86
N GLY A 53 2.64 -13.27 -11.89
CA GLY A 53 3.59 -13.42 -10.78
C GLY A 53 3.05 -12.83 -9.46
N ILE A 54 2.21 -11.78 -9.55
CA ILE A 54 1.57 -11.17 -8.39
C ILE A 54 0.48 -12.08 -7.82
N ALA A 55 -0.32 -12.72 -8.67
CA ALA A 55 -1.37 -13.65 -8.24
C ALA A 55 -0.82 -14.84 -7.43
N SER A 56 0.37 -15.33 -7.77
CA SER A 56 1.01 -16.42 -7.02
C SER A 56 1.41 -16.04 -5.59
N MET A 57 1.56 -14.73 -5.30
CA MET A 57 1.96 -14.20 -4.00
C MET A 57 0.77 -13.68 -3.18
N LEU A 58 -0.18 -13.02 -3.84
CA LEU A 58 -1.23 -12.24 -3.19
C LEU A 58 -2.65 -12.72 -3.54
N GLY A 59 -2.80 -13.69 -4.44
CA GLY A 59 -4.09 -14.02 -5.05
C GLY A 59 -4.43 -13.07 -6.21
N TYR A 60 -5.58 -13.30 -6.82
CA TYR A 60 -6.12 -12.45 -7.90
C TYR A 60 -7.57 -12.08 -7.59
N ALA A 61 -8.05 -11.00 -8.20
CA ALA A 61 -9.42 -10.56 -8.06
C ALA A 61 -10.28 -11.02 -9.24
N PRO A 62 -11.57 -11.34 -9.03
CA PRO A 62 -12.51 -11.55 -10.13
C PRO A 62 -12.57 -10.39 -11.10
N GLY A 63 -12.49 -9.16 -10.59
CA GLY A 63 -12.46 -7.96 -11.40
C GLY A 63 -12.17 -6.70 -10.58
N GLY A 64 -12.03 -5.59 -11.28
CA GLY A 64 -11.83 -4.28 -10.67
C GLY A 64 -11.71 -3.16 -11.69
N VAL A 65 -11.49 -1.96 -11.21
CA VAL A 65 -11.38 -0.74 -12.02
C VAL A 65 -10.16 0.05 -11.58
N LEU A 66 -9.47 0.64 -12.55
CA LEU A 66 -8.42 1.62 -12.31
C LEU A 66 -8.69 2.87 -13.13
N SER A 67 -8.65 4.02 -12.47
CA SER A 67 -8.75 5.33 -13.10
C SER A 67 -7.63 6.24 -12.60
N VAL A 68 -6.98 6.95 -13.52
CA VAL A 68 -5.95 7.94 -13.24
C VAL A 68 -6.23 9.17 -14.08
N ILE A 69 -6.31 10.34 -13.43
CA ILE A 69 -6.56 11.63 -14.10
C ILE A 69 -5.27 12.44 -14.06
N GLY A 70 -4.79 12.83 -15.26
CA GLY A 70 -3.71 13.81 -15.45
C GLY A 70 -4.24 15.16 -15.91
N ALA A 71 -3.34 16.10 -16.17
CA ALA A 71 -3.70 17.48 -16.50
C ALA A 71 -4.62 17.60 -17.75
N ASP A 72 -4.41 16.75 -18.76
CA ASP A 72 -5.10 16.80 -20.07
C ASP A 72 -5.51 15.42 -20.60
N TRP A 73 -5.40 14.38 -19.77
CA TRP A 73 -5.77 13.02 -20.11
C TRP A 73 -6.43 12.30 -18.92
N ARG A 74 -7.24 11.30 -19.24
CA ARG A 74 -7.81 10.40 -18.25
C ARG A 74 -7.73 8.96 -18.75
N TYR A 75 -7.00 8.13 -18.00
CA TYR A 75 -7.08 6.68 -18.09
C TYR A 75 -8.22 6.20 -17.18
N ALA A 76 -9.12 5.38 -17.72
CA ALA A 76 -10.18 4.76 -16.93
C ALA A 76 -10.57 3.44 -17.59
N ARG A 77 -10.31 2.30 -16.94
CA ARG A 77 -10.57 0.97 -17.47
C ARG A 77 -11.02 0.00 -16.40
N ALA A 78 -11.85 -0.93 -16.81
CA ALA A 78 -12.30 -2.06 -16.01
C ALA A 78 -11.72 -3.36 -16.58
N ALA A 79 -11.43 -4.33 -15.70
CA ALA A 79 -10.96 -5.66 -16.08
C ALA A 79 -11.67 -6.75 -15.27
N GLY A 80 -11.76 -7.95 -15.84
CA GLY A 80 -12.40 -9.10 -15.20
C GLY A 80 -13.92 -9.07 -15.22
N THR A 81 -14.53 -9.68 -14.22
CA THR A 81 -15.98 -9.92 -14.14
C THR A 81 -16.60 -9.31 -12.88
N ALA A 82 -17.78 -8.73 -13.02
CA ALA A 82 -18.63 -8.29 -11.90
C ALA A 82 -19.43 -9.46 -11.30
N ASP A 83 -19.78 -10.46 -12.10
CA ASP A 83 -20.40 -11.71 -11.66
C ASP A 83 -19.75 -12.87 -12.42
N PRO A 84 -18.83 -13.61 -11.77
CA PRO A 84 -18.15 -14.75 -12.39
C PRO A 84 -19.10 -15.90 -12.78
N ASP A 85 -20.17 -16.13 -12.01
CA ASP A 85 -21.11 -17.23 -12.27
C ASP A 85 -21.92 -17.02 -13.54
N HIS A 86 -22.21 -15.77 -13.87
CA HIS A 86 -22.99 -15.38 -15.05
C HIS A 86 -22.16 -14.76 -16.17
N ASN A 87 -20.81 -14.70 -16.00
CA ASN A 87 -19.89 -14.05 -16.93
C ASN A 87 -20.27 -12.60 -17.26
N ILE A 88 -20.75 -11.85 -16.27
CA ILE A 88 -21.06 -10.42 -16.42
C ILE A 88 -19.73 -9.66 -16.35
N PRO A 89 -19.31 -8.94 -17.40
CA PRO A 89 -18.05 -8.22 -17.37
C PRO A 89 -18.10 -7.08 -16.36
N MET A 90 -16.92 -6.72 -15.79
CA MET A 90 -16.77 -5.53 -14.95
C MET A 90 -17.04 -4.28 -15.78
N SER A 91 -17.75 -3.31 -15.20
CA SER A 91 -17.99 -1.99 -15.77
C SER A 91 -17.29 -0.91 -14.96
N CYS A 92 -16.96 0.18 -15.63
CA CYS A 92 -16.32 1.33 -14.99
C CYS A 92 -17.22 2.05 -13.98
N ASP A 93 -18.53 2.01 -14.22
CA ASP A 93 -19.54 2.62 -13.35
C ASP A 93 -19.93 1.69 -12.19
N THR A 94 -19.27 0.52 -12.09
CA THR A 94 -19.55 -0.44 -11.02
C THR A 94 -19.14 0.15 -9.68
N PRO A 95 -20.08 0.26 -8.73
CA PRO A 95 -19.76 0.77 -7.39
C PRO A 95 -18.96 -0.25 -6.58
N PHE A 96 -18.27 0.26 -5.57
CA PHE A 96 -17.46 -0.55 -4.66
C PHE A 96 -17.52 -0.03 -3.23
N GLN A 97 -17.22 -0.91 -2.29
CA GLN A 97 -17.08 -0.54 -0.88
C GLN A 97 -15.70 0.09 -0.70
N ILE A 98 -15.66 1.39 -0.38
CA ILE A 98 -14.40 2.14 -0.30
C ILE A 98 -13.58 1.83 0.97
N GLY A 99 -14.15 1.10 1.93
CA GLY A 99 -13.48 0.72 3.16
C GLY A 99 -12.91 1.94 3.90
N SER A 100 -11.69 1.83 4.39
CA SER A 100 -11.05 2.88 5.20
C SER A 100 -10.84 4.22 4.48
N ASN A 101 -11.07 4.33 3.16
CA ASN A 101 -11.15 5.63 2.50
C ASN A 101 -12.27 6.52 3.10
N THR A 102 -13.29 5.90 3.72
CA THR A 102 -14.32 6.58 4.52
C THR A 102 -13.74 7.51 5.58
N LYS A 103 -12.56 7.19 6.12
CA LYS A 103 -11.90 8.00 7.16
C LYS A 103 -11.57 9.41 6.67
N MET A 104 -11.20 9.57 5.41
CA MET A 104 -10.97 10.90 4.83
C MET A 104 -12.25 11.74 4.87
N ILE A 105 -13.39 11.12 4.55
CA ILE A 105 -14.71 11.77 4.56
C ILE A 105 -15.13 12.15 5.98
N THR A 106 -15.02 11.19 6.92
CA THR A 106 -15.30 11.44 8.35
C THR A 106 -14.42 12.56 8.93
N ALA A 107 -13.14 12.56 8.58
CA ALA A 107 -12.18 13.58 9.01
C ALA A 107 -12.49 14.96 8.39
N ALA A 108 -12.92 15.01 7.13
CA ALA A 108 -13.34 16.27 6.50
C ALA A 108 -14.53 16.91 7.25
N VAL A 109 -15.52 16.10 7.68
CA VAL A 109 -16.62 16.58 8.52
C VAL A 109 -16.11 17.09 9.87
N LEU A 110 -15.18 16.36 10.51
CA LEU A 110 -14.58 16.78 11.77
C LEU A 110 -13.87 18.16 11.64
N MET A 111 -13.14 18.36 10.53
CA MET A 111 -12.46 19.64 10.25
C MET A 111 -13.46 20.78 10.02
N GLN A 112 -14.58 20.55 9.31
CA GLN A 112 -15.64 21.55 9.15
C GLN A 112 -16.28 21.94 10.48
N LEU A 113 -16.53 20.95 11.36
CA LEU A 113 -17.06 21.22 12.70
C LEU A 113 -16.08 22.01 13.57
N GLN A 114 -14.78 21.84 13.39
CA GLN A 114 -13.75 22.67 14.02
C GLN A 114 -13.79 24.10 13.49
N GLU A 115 -13.91 24.32 12.18
CA GLU A 115 -14.06 25.67 11.60
C GLU A 115 -15.30 26.41 12.12
N GLU A 116 -16.36 25.67 12.39
CA GLU A 116 -17.61 26.17 12.95
C GLU A 116 -17.54 26.40 14.47
N GLU A 117 -16.40 26.14 15.12
CA GLU A 117 -16.19 26.19 16.57
C GLU A 117 -17.15 25.27 17.35
N ALA A 118 -17.75 24.27 16.70
CA ALA A 118 -18.64 23.29 17.31
C ALA A 118 -17.87 22.25 18.16
N LEU A 119 -16.61 22.02 17.81
CA LEU A 119 -15.62 21.24 18.55
C LEU A 119 -14.22 21.79 18.29
N ALA A 120 -13.22 21.30 19.03
CA ALA A 120 -11.81 21.48 18.70
C ALA A 120 -11.11 20.12 18.65
N LEU A 121 -10.17 19.94 17.73
CA LEU A 121 -9.39 18.69 17.64
C LEU A 121 -8.66 18.36 18.95
N ASP A 122 -8.29 19.38 19.73
CA ASP A 122 -7.62 19.22 21.02
C ASP A 122 -8.59 19.08 22.20
N ASP A 123 -9.91 19.03 21.95
CA ASP A 123 -10.87 18.66 22.98
C ASP A 123 -10.63 17.23 23.45
N LEU A 124 -10.77 17.02 24.75
CA LEU A 124 -10.77 15.67 25.31
C LEU A 124 -12.03 14.92 24.90
N LEU A 125 -11.90 13.62 24.62
CA LEU A 125 -13.02 12.72 24.32
C LEU A 125 -14.13 12.84 25.38
N SER A 126 -13.74 12.95 26.65
CA SER A 126 -14.67 13.08 27.79
C SER A 126 -15.56 14.32 27.74
N ARG A 127 -15.23 15.36 26.98
CA ARG A 127 -16.08 16.50 26.74
C ARG A 127 -17.32 16.16 25.91
N HIS A 128 -17.16 15.27 24.96
CA HIS A 128 -18.18 14.91 23.99
C HIS A 128 -18.88 13.58 24.32
N LEU A 129 -18.14 12.60 24.85
CA LEU A 129 -18.61 11.25 25.18
C LEU A 129 -18.14 10.85 26.58
N PRO A 130 -18.64 11.47 27.65
CA PRO A 130 -18.13 11.29 29.01
C PRO A 130 -18.25 9.85 29.52
N GLU A 131 -19.36 9.17 29.28
CA GLU A 131 -19.58 7.78 29.73
C GLU A 131 -18.66 6.79 29.02
N ILE A 132 -18.44 6.99 27.73
CA ILE A 132 -17.53 6.16 26.93
C ILE A 132 -16.06 6.42 27.35
N ALA A 133 -15.69 7.68 27.55
CA ALA A 133 -14.35 8.04 28.00
C ALA A 133 -14.03 7.45 29.40
N GLU A 134 -15.00 7.41 30.32
CA GLU A 134 -14.84 6.76 31.62
C GLU A 134 -14.61 5.23 31.49
N ALA A 135 -15.26 4.59 30.53
CA ALA A 135 -15.13 3.15 30.30
C ALA A 135 -13.84 2.73 29.56
N LEU A 136 -13.31 3.63 28.72
CA LEU A 136 -12.11 3.36 27.92
C LEU A 136 -10.83 3.51 28.78
N PRO A 137 -9.86 2.58 28.66
CA PRO A 137 -8.54 2.77 29.25
C PRO A 137 -7.89 4.08 28.76
N ASN A 138 -7.50 4.97 29.69
CA ASN A 138 -6.96 6.31 29.41
C ASN A 138 -7.92 7.26 28.68
N GLY A 139 -9.22 7.00 28.66
CA GLY A 139 -10.19 7.77 27.87
C GLY A 139 -10.30 9.25 28.27
N ASP A 140 -9.99 9.58 29.53
CA ASP A 140 -9.89 10.94 30.08
C ASP A 140 -8.67 11.75 29.57
N LEU A 141 -7.71 11.08 28.92
CA LEU A 141 -6.49 11.70 28.36
C LEU A 141 -6.52 11.80 26.83
N ILE A 142 -7.50 11.15 26.20
CA ILE A 142 -7.58 11.07 24.74
C ILE A 142 -8.17 12.36 24.18
N THR A 143 -7.52 12.93 23.16
CA THR A 143 -8.06 14.04 22.36
C THR A 143 -8.65 13.55 21.04
N LEU A 144 -9.53 14.35 20.40
CA LEU A 144 -10.08 14.01 19.08
C LEU A 144 -8.97 13.96 18.01
N ARG A 145 -7.96 14.80 18.10
CA ARG A 145 -6.77 14.77 17.24
C ARG A 145 -6.04 13.43 17.32
N GLN A 146 -5.83 12.92 18.52
CA GLN A 146 -5.15 11.65 18.73
C GLN A 146 -5.95 10.46 18.18
N LEU A 147 -7.28 10.52 18.22
CA LEU A 147 -8.13 9.51 17.56
C LEU A 147 -7.98 9.60 16.04
N ALA A 148 -8.02 10.82 15.48
CA ALA A 148 -8.01 11.05 14.04
C ALA A 148 -6.67 10.72 13.37
N ASN A 149 -5.54 10.89 14.09
CA ASN A 149 -4.20 10.60 13.56
C ASN A 149 -3.56 9.31 14.12
N HIS A 150 -4.35 8.48 14.84
CA HIS A 150 -3.91 7.19 15.38
C HIS A 150 -2.79 7.26 16.44
N THR A 151 -2.71 8.35 17.19
CA THR A 151 -1.77 8.49 18.33
C THR A 151 -2.44 8.35 19.70
N ALA A 152 -3.72 7.92 19.75
CA ALA A 152 -4.44 7.67 20.99
C ALA A 152 -4.06 6.35 21.68
N GLY A 153 -3.49 5.40 20.97
CA GLY A 153 -3.18 4.06 21.49
C GLY A 153 -4.42 3.20 21.77
N VAL A 154 -5.59 3.58 21.29
CA VAL A 154 -6.84 2.83 21.48
C VAL A 154 -6.80 1.53 20.68
N PHE A 155 -7.13 0.41 21.35
CA PHE A 155 -7.24 -0.89 20.70
C PHE A 155 -8.25 -0.87 19.56
N SER A 156 -7.91 -1.49 18.42
CA SER A 156 -8.81 -1.61 17.28
C SER A 156 -9.71 -2.84 17.42
N TYR A 157 -11.04 -2.66 17.40
CA TYR A 157 -12.01 -3.77 17.47
C TYR A 157 -11.88 -4.78 16.33
N THR A 158 -11.15 -4.42 15.26
CA THR A 158 -10.89 -5.31 14.13
C THR A 158 -9.69 -6.22 14.35
N ASP A 159 -8.87 -5.94 15.36
CA ASP A 159 -7.68 -6.72 15.69
C ASP A 159 -8.03 -7.86 16.66
N ASN A 160 -7.24 -8.93 16.64
CA ASN A 160 -7.37 -10.00 17.61
C ASN A 160 -6.97 -9.50 19.00
N ALA A 161 -7.83 -9.74 19.97
CA ALA A 161 -7.63 -9.27 21.32
C ALA A 161 -6.53 -10.07 22.06
N PRO A 162 -5.86 -9.45 23.06
CA PRO A 162 -4.83 -10.14 23.85
C PRO A 162 -5.32 -11.37 24.62
N ASP A 163 -6.60 -11.47 24.89
CA ASP A 163 -7.24 -12.62 25.55
C ASP A 163 -7.54 -13.79 24.60
N GLY A 164 -7.27 -13.59 23.29
CA GLY A 164 -7.49 -14.58 22.23
C GLY A 164 -8.87 -14.48 21.57
N THR A 165 -9.68 -13.48 21.92
CA THR A 165 -10.95 -13.19 21.22
C THR A 165 -10.63 -12.67 19.83
N PRO A 166 -11.16 -13.28 18.74
CA PRO A 166 -10.97 -12.77 17.38
C PRO A 166 -11.55 -11.36 17.25
N GLY A 167 -10.88 -10.52 16.44
CA GLY A 167 -11.47 -9.24 16.06
C GLY A 167 -12.81 -9.42 15.35
N VAL A 168 -13.66 -8.42 15.39
CA VAL A 168 -15.06 -8.51 14.91
C VAL A 168 -15.12 -9.04 13.48
N MET A 169 -14.27 -8.55 12.57
CA MET A 169 -14.26 -9.00 11.17
C MET A 169 -13.83 -10.46 11.03
N GLU A 170 -12.80 -10.89 11.76
CA GLU A 170 -12.32 -12.27 11.73
C GLU A 170 -13.34 -13.23 12.36
N GLY A 171 -13.97 -12.80 13.45
CA GLY A 171 -15.03 -13.56 14.11
C GLY A 171 -16.23 -13.81 13.19
N ASP A 172 -16.66 -12.80 12.45
CA ASP A 172 -17.77 -12.92 11.51
C ASP A 172 -17.40 -13.73 10.25
N LEU A 173 -16.15 -13.67 9.79
CA LEU A 173 -15.67 -14.54 8.69
C LEU A 173 -15.64 -16.03 9.09
N ALA A 174 -15.42 -16.32 10.35
CA ALA A 174 -15.43 -17.70 10.85
C ALA A 174 -16.85 -18.32 10.91
N ASP A 175 -17.90 -17.49 10.87
CA ASP A 175 -19.31 -17.90 10.87
C ASP A 175 -20.07 -17.16 9.75
N PRO A 176 -20.37 -17.83 8.62
CA PRO A 176 -21.07 -17.21 7.49
C PRO A 176 -22.44 -16.61 7.85
N ASP A 177 -23.12 -17.11 8.88
CA ASP A 177 -24.39 -16.55 9.35
C ASP A 177 -24.17 -15.22 10.09
N ALA A 178 -22.98 -15.02 10.68
CA ALA A 178 -22.59 -13.77 11.33
C ALA A 178 -22.26 -12.63 10.37
N LEU A 179 -21.93 -12.91 9.11
CA LEU A 179 -21.63 -11.88 8.11
C LEU A 179 -22.75 -10.85 7.94
N ARG A 180 -23.98 -11.20 8.26
CA ARG A 180 -25.15 -10.30 8.20
C ARG A 180 -25.51 -9.65 9.53
N ARG A 181 -24.74 -9.91 10.58
CA ARG A 181 -24.95 -9.31 11.90
C ARG A 181 -24.67 -7.83 11.85
N GLY A 182 -25.64 -7.03 12.34
CA GLY A 182 -25.46 -5.60 12.51
C GLY A 182 -24.81 -5.27 13.84
N TYR A 183 -24.09 -4.15 13.85
CA TYR A 183 -23.46 -3.59 15.04
C TYR A 183 -23.82 -2.10 15.14
N THR A 184 -24.06 -1.61 16.35
CA THR A 184 -24.05 -0.17 16.61
C THR A 184 -22.61 0.30 16.83
N MET A 185 -22.36 1.59 16.70
CA MET A 185 -21.03 2.16 16.98
C MET A 185 -20.65 1.93 18.46
N GLU A 186 -21.60 2.02 19.38
CA GLU A 186 -21.40 1.74 20.81
C GLU A 186 -21.03 0.27 21.08
N GLU A 187 -21.63 -0.71 20.36
CA GLU A 187 -21.25 -2.12 20.48
C GLU A 187 -19.82 -2.37 20.00
N LEU A 188 -19.37 -1.71 18.92
CA LEU A 188 -17.98 -1.80 18.46
C LEU A 188 -17.00 -1.21 19.47
N VAL A 189 -17.35 -0.08 20.10
CA VAL A 189 -16.55 0.51 21.17
C VAL A 189 -16.55 -0.39 22.41
N ALA A 190 -17.70 -0.95 22.78
CA ALA A 190 -17.82 -1.86 23.92
C ALA A 190 -16.93 -3.11 23.75
N PHE A 191 -16.84 -3.66 22.52
CA PHE A 191 -15.89 -4.73 22.22
C PHE A 191 -14.44 -4.33 22.53
N ALA A 192 -14.03 -3.12 22.11
CA ALA A 192 -12.69 -2.63 22.38
C ALA A 192 -12.42 -2.38 23.87
N VAL A 193 -13.45 -1.98 24.64
CA VAL A 193 -13.37 -1.80 26.09
C VAL A 193 -13.26 -3.16 26.80
N GLU A 194 -14.05 -4.15 26.39
CA GLU A 194 -14.13 -5.45 27.05
C GLU A 194 -12.90 -6.33 26.81
N HIS A 195 -12.40 -6.35 25.57
CA HIS A 195 -11.37 -7.29 25.14
C HIS A 195 -10.01 -6.62 24.86
N GLY A 196 -9.99 -5.31 24.61
CA GLY A 196 -8.80 -4.59 24.19
C GLY A 196 -7.89 -4.12 25.32
N GLN A 197 -6.64 -3.88 24.96
CA GLN A 197 -5.69 -3.16 25.80
C GLN A 197 -5.04 -2.05 25.00
N PRO A 198 -4.73 -0.88 25.60
CA PRO A 198 -4.04 0.20 24.91
C PRO A 198 -2.68 -0.26 24.39
N SER A 199 -2.37 0.11 23.15
CA SER A 199 -1.06 -0.14 22.57
C SER A 199 0.03 0.69 23.25
N PHE A 200 -0.32 1.92 23.68
CA PHE A 200 0.52 2.88 24.40
C PHE A 200 -0.35 3.96 25.04
N SER A 201 0.23 4.84 25.85
CA SER A 201 -0.48 5.97 26.44
C SER A 201 -0.78 7.04 25.37
N PRO A 202 -1.94 7.72 25.41
CA PRO A 202 -2.30 8.75 24.45
C PRO A 202 -1.21 9.81 24.27
N GLY A 203 -0.82 10.07 23.02
CA GLY A 203 0.20 11.06 22.69
C GLY A 203 1.63 10.66 23.05
N ALA A 204 1.92 9.39 23.35
CA ALA A 204 3.28 8.93 23.60
C ALA A 204 4.18 9.22 22.40
N GLU A 205 5.34 9.85 22.65
CA GLU A 205 6.25 10.32 21.61
C GLU A 205 6.71 9.18 20.69
N GLY A 206 6.58 9.39 19.37
CA GLY A 206 7.02 8.44 18.35
C GLY A 206 6.17 7.16 18.28
N GLN A 207 5.04 7.08 19.01
CA GLN A 207 4.14 5.94 18.97
C GLN A 207 2.96 6.21 18.03
N TRP A 208 2.65 5.21 17.21
CA TRP A 208 1.53 5.21 16.27
C TRP A 208 0.94 3.80 16.15
N ALA A 209 -0.38 3.69 16.21
CA ALA A 209 -1.08 2.44 16.00
C ALA A 209 -2.45 2.70 15.36
N TYR A 210 -2.63 2.17 14.16
CA TYR A 210 -3.89 2.28 13.43
C TYR A 210 -5.04 1.71 14.24
N SER A 211 -6.14 2.46 14.38
CA SER A 211 -7.30 2.01 15.15
C SER A 211 -8.61 2.41 14.46
N ASN A 212 -9.39 1.41 14.07
CA ASN A 212 -10.75 1.62 13.60
C ASN A 212 -11.66 2.12 14.73
N THR A 213 -11.46 1.66 15.97
CA THR A 213 -12.20 2.16 17.15
C THR A 213 -12.08 3.68 17.30
N GLY A 214 -10.92 4.25 16.98
CA GLY A 214 -10.73 5.70 16.99
C GLY A 214 -11.72 6.42 16.09
N TYR A 215 -11.96 5.91 14.89
CA TYR A 215 -12.91 6.51 13.95
C TYR A 215 -14.38 6.24 14.31
N ILE A 216 -14.69 5.09 14.93
CA ILE A 216 -16.02 4.87 15.50
C ILE A 216 -16.33 5.94 16.58
N LEU A 217 -15.35 6.22 17.45
CA LEU A 217 -15.50 7.27 18.46
C LEU A 217 -15.69 8.66 17.83
N LEU A 218 -14.97 8.99 16.76
CA LEU A 218 -15.17 10.24 16.02
C LEU A 218 -16.55 10.32 15.36
N GLY A 219 -17.07 9.20 14.83
CA GLY A 219 -18.44 9.13 14.33
C GLY A 219 -19.47 9.45 15.40
N LEU A 220 -19.34 8.87 16.60
CA LEU A 220 -20.20 9.16 17.75
C LEU A 220 -20.07 10.62 18.21
N VAL A 221 -18.87 11.21 18.16
CA VAL A 221 -18.66 12.64 18.45
C VAL A 221 -19.41 13.50 17.44
N ILE A 222 -19.33 13.20 16.14
CA ILE A 222 -20.04 13.94 15.09
C ILE A 222 -21.56 13.87 15.35
N GLU A 223 -22.11 12.67 15.60
CA GLU A 223 -23.54 12.51 15.89
C GLU A 223 -23.98 13.32 17.12
N ASN A 224 -23.17 13.28 18.18
CA ASN A 224 -23.47 14.03 19.40
C ASN A 224 -23.44 15.57 19.19
N VAL A 225 -22.46 16.06 18.43
CA VAL A 225 -22.30 17.50 18.17
C VAL A 225 -23.39 18.02 17.24
N GLU A 226 -23.73 17.26 16.20
CA GLU A 226 -24.73 17.67 15.19
C GLU A 226 -26.18 17.33 15.58
N GLY A 227 -26.39 16.38 16.49
CA GLY A 227 -27.73 15.91 16.87
C GLY A 227 -28.48 15.18 15.75
N ARG A 228 -27.74 14.60 14.80
CA ARG A 228 -28.26 13.80 13.68
C ARG A 228 -27.34 12.60 13.43
N THR A 229 -27.79 11.63 12.61
CA THR A 229 -26.99 10.45 12.31
C THR A 229 -25.75 10.82 11.50
N LEU A 230 -24.70 9.97 11.59
CA LEU A 230 -23.49 10.11 10.77
C LEU A 230 -23.83 10.13 9.27
N GLU A 231 -24.72 9.24 8.81
CA GLU A 231 -25.22 9.23 7.43
C GLU A 231 -25.72 10.62 7.00
N GLN A 232 -26.60 11.23 7.80
CA GLN A 232 -27.13 12.57 7.51
C GLN A 232 -26.05 13.64 7.51
N SER A 233 -25.02 13.49 8.35
CA SER A 233 -23.89 14.41 8.42
C SER A 233 -23.00 14.31 7.17
N LEU A 234 -22.66 13.08 6.76
CA LEU A 234 -21.85 12.84 5.54
C LEU A 234 -22.59 13.33 4.28
N GLU A 235 -23.89 13.01 4.17
CA GLU A 235 -24.72 13.45 3.06
C GLU A 235 -24.72 14.97 2.93
N ALA A 236 -25.14 15.67 3.99
CA ALA A 236 -25.33 17.11 3.94
C ALA A 236 -24.04 17.93 3.84
N ARG A 237 -22.91 17.39 4.35
CA ARG A 237 -21.64 18.11 4.41
C ARG A 237 -20.68 17.79 3.27
N ILE A 238 -20.78 16.60 2.71
CA ILE A 238 -19.82 16.12 1.70
C ILE A 238 -20.53 15.68 0.42
N PHE A 239 -21.48 14.73 0.49
CA PHE A 239 -22.01 14.11 -0.74
C PHE A 239 -22.86 15.07 -1.55
N GLU A 240 -23.84 15.74 -0.93
CA GLU A 240 -24.67 16.73 -1.63
C GLU A 240 -23.87 17.94 -2.14
N PRO A 241 -22.98 18.59 -1.34
CA PRO A 241 -22.24 19.76 -1.82
C PRO A 241 -21.30 19.45 -2.99
N LEU A 242 -20.69 18.26 -3.02
CA LEU A 242 -19.82 17.84 -4.12
C LEU A 242 -20.59 17.18 -5.29
N GLY A 243 -21.88 16.90 -5.11
CA GLY A 243 -22.71 16.22 -6.11
C GLY A 243 -22.31 14.76 -6.35
N LEU A 244 -21.86 14.05 -5.32
CA LEU A 244 -21.50 12.64 -5.35
C LEU A 244 -22.77 11.79 -5.36
N LYS A 245 -23.30 11.51 -6.56
CA LYS A 245 -24.63 10.91 -6.74
C LYS A 245 -24.65 9.40 -6.56
N ASP A 246 -23.50 8.78 -6.77
CA ASP A 246 -23.32 7.34 -6.69
C ASP A 246 -22.53 6.96 -5.43
N THR A 247 -22.54 7.86 -4.43
CA THR A 247 -21.89 7.68 -3.12
C THR A 247 -22.95 7.64 -2.03
N SER A 248 -22.86 6.67 -1.13
CA SER A 248 -23.76 6.54 0.00
C SER A 248 -23.10 5.89 1.22
N TYR A 249 -23.55 6.29 2.41
CA TYR A 249 -23.23 5.58 3.64
C TYR A 249 -24.15 4.38 3.81
N VAL A 250 -23.58 3.20 4.09
CA VAL A 250 -24.33 1.94 4.23
C VAL A 250 -24.16 1.40 5.65
N GLY A 251 -25.05 1.80 6.55
CA GLY A 251 -25.04 1.37 7.95
C GLY A 251 -25.62 -0.01 8.19
N GLY A 252 -25.66 -0.90 7.18
CA GLY A 252 -26.26 -2.21 7.26
C GLY A 252 -25.80 -3.14 6.14
N VAL A 253 -26.62 -4.13 5.80
CA VAL A 253 -26.39 -5.00 4.64
C VAL A 253 -26.68 -4.20 3.37
N PRO A 254 -25.71 -4.10 2.42
CA PRO A 254 -25.95 -3.40 1.15
C PRO A 254 -27.14 -4.06 0.40
N GLY A 255 -28.02 -3.23 -0.13
CA GLY A 255 -29.11 -3.72 -0.96
C GLY A 255 -28.66 -3.99 -2.40
N PRO A 256 -29.39 -4.83 -3.15
CA PRO A 256 -29.07 -5.13 -4.55
C PRO A 256 -29.20 -3.92 -5.48
N GLU A 257 -29.93 -2.88 -5.06
CA GLU A 257 -30.05 -1.60 -5.79
C GLU A 257 -28.75 -0.85 -5.92
N LEU A 258 -27.78 -1.10 -5.05
CA LEU A 258 -26.44 -0.51 -5.14
C LEU A 258 -25.63 -1.07 -6.30
N GLY A 259 -26.00 -2.22 -6.86
CA GLY A 259 -25.32 -2.80 -8.03
C GLY A 259 -23.87 -3.23 -7.76
N LEU A 260 -23.53 -3.57 -6.52
CA LEU A 260 -22.20 -4.06 -6.17
C LEU A 260 -21.84 -5.32 -6.96
N PRO A 261 -20.59 -5.47 -7.42
CA PRO A 261 -20.13 -6.70 -8.03
C PRO A 261 -19.98 -7.78 -6.97
N ARG A 262 -19.91 -9.04 -7.37
CA ARG A 262 -19.55 -10.09 -6.44
C ARG A 262 -18.14 -9.92 -5.93
N ALA A 263 -17.99 -9.98 -4.63
CA ALA A 263 -16.76 -9.76 -3.92
C ALA A 263 -16.45 -10.90 -2.97
N TYR A 264 -15.15 -11.18 -2.79
CA TYR A 264 -14.70 -12.36 -2.08
C TYR A 264 -13.60 -12.02 -1.09
N PHE A 265 -13.63 -12.68 0.07
CA PHE A 265 -12.47 -12.71 0.93
C PHE A 265 -11.47 -13.70 0.33
N ALA A 266 -10.23 -13.24 0.06
CA ALA A 266 -9.24 -14.02 -0.65
C ALA A 266 -8.88 -15.34 0.03
N ALA A 267 -8.36 -16.30 -0.77
CA ALA A 267 -7.88 -17.58 -0.26
C ALA A 267 -7.06 -17.44 1.06
N PRO A 268 -7.25 -18.35 2.04
CA PRO A 268 -7.88 -19.65 1.90
C PRO A 268 -9.40 -19.70 2.12
N PHE A 269 -10.05 -18.56 2.35
CA PHE A 269 -11.43 -18.56 2.82
C PHE A 269 -12.47 -18.67 1.71
N ASP A 270 -12.17 -18.22 0.48
CA ASP A 270 -13.05 -18.29 -0.71
C ASP A 270 -14.53 -18.03 -0.40
N ILE A 271 -14.78 -17.06 0.50
CA ILE A 271 -16.11 -16.73 1.00
C ILE A 271 -16.63 -15.54 0.21
N GLU A 272 -17.83 -15.66 -0.37
CA GLU A 272 -18.51 -14.50 -0.95
C GLU A 272 -18.99 -13.56 0.17
N THR A 273 -18.52 -12.33 0.12
CA THR A 273 -18.74 -11.29 1.12
C THR A 273 -19.43 -10.03 0.56
N THR A 274 -19.99 -10.11 -0.64
CA THR A 274 -20.66 -8.96 -1.30
C THR A 274 -21.66 -8.26 -0.39
N TYR A 275 -22.44 -9.04 0.35
CA TYR A 275 -23.56 -8.56 1.18
C TYR A 275 -23.30 -8.74 2.68
N TRP A 276 -22.04 -8.60 3.14
CA TRP A 276 -21.75 -8.49 4.56
C TRP A 276 -22.33 -7.21 5.15
N ASN A 277 -22.57 -7.20 6.47
CA ASN A 277 -23.15 -6.02 7.10
C ASN A 277 -22.09 -4.93 7.32
N MET A 278 -22.17 -3.85 6.57
CA MET A 278 -21.18 -2.75 6.56
C MET A 278 -21.23 -1.89 7.82
N SER A 279 -22.22 -2.08 8.71
CA SER A 279 -22.22 -1.41 10.02
C SER A 279 -20.97 -1.70 10.85
N GLN A 280 -20.27 -2.82 10.59
CA GLN A 280 -18.94 -3.06 11.18
C GLN A 280 -17.91 -1.98 10.81
N GLY A 281 -18.02 -1.40 9.62
CA GLY A 281 -17.12 -0.32 9.18
C GLY A 281 -17.52 1.04 9.75
N ALA A 282 -18.82 1.31 9.85
CA ALA A 282 -19.39 2.57 10.31
C ALA A 282 -18.58 3.80 9.86
N ALA A 283 -18.22 4.71 10.77
CA ALA A 283 -17.42 5.91 10.49
C ALA A 283 -15.99 5.60 10.00
N ALA A 284 -15.53 4.36 10.14
CA ALA A 284 -14.22 3.92 9.70
C ALA A 284 -14.20 3.29 8.30
N GLY A 285 -15.40 2.89 7.73
CA GLY A 285 -15.34 2.09 6.53
C GLY A 285 -16.66 1.79 5.80
N ALA A 286 -17.80 2.42 6.13
CA ALA A 286 -19.12 2.01 5.63
C ALA A 286 -19.65 2.81 4.42
N VAL A 287 -18.78 3.37 3.57
CA VAL A 287 -19.20 4.09 2.37
C VAL A 287 -19.05 3.20 1.13
N VAL A 288 -20.04 3.28 0.25
CA VAL A 288 -20.04 2.74 -1.12
C VAL A 288 -19.96 3.91 -2.08
N SER A 289 -19.15 3.79 -3.14
CA SER A 289 -18.97 4.86 -4.14
C SER A 289 -18.52 4.30 -5.48
N THR A 290 -18.26 5.18 -6.44
CA THR A 290 -17.70 4.89 -7.77
C THR A 290 -16.32 5.56 -7.93
N VAL A 291 -15.58 5.17 -8.96
CA VAL A 291 -14.29 5.83 -9.28
C VAL A 291 -14.48 7.31 -9.60
N ASP A 292 -15.57 7.68 -10.26
CA ASP A 292 -15.84 9.06 -10.68
C ASP A 292 -16.11 9.96 -9.47
N ASP A 293 -16.98 9.53 -8.55
CA ASP A 293 -17.27 10.28 -7.34
C ASP A 293 -16.03 10.41 -6.43
N MET A 294 -15.21 9.37 -6.38
CA MET A 294 -13.99 9.40 -5.56
C MET A 294 -12.90 10.30 -6.15
N HIS A 295 -12.83 10.47 -7.47
CA HIS A 295 -11.97 11.51 -8.06
C HIS A 295 -12.45 12.90 -7.67
N VAL A 296 -13.76 13.18 -7.78
CA VAL A 296 -14.35 14.47 -7.36
C VAL A 296 -14.03 14.74 -5.89
N PHE A 297 -14.19 13.73 -5.02
CA PHE A 297 -13.91 13.87 -3.59
C PHE A 297 -12.43 14.16 -3.30
N ILE A 298 -11.50 13.35 -3.81
CA ILE A 298 -10.08 13.50 -3.47
C ILE A 298 -9.48 14.80 -4.03
N GLU A 299 -9.90 15.21 -5.24
CA GLU A 299 -9.48 16.46 -5.84
C GLU A 299 -10.00 17.66 -5.05
N ALA A 300 -11.29 17.68 -4.68
CA ALA A 300 -11.86 18.74 -3.84
C ALA A 300 -11.22 18.81 -2.45
N LEU A 301 -10.95 17.66 -1.83
CA LEU A 301 -10.28 17.58 -0.53
C LEU A 301 -8.88 18.20 -0.59
N LEU A 302 -8.06 17.82 -1.56
CA LEU A 302 -6.68 18.26 -1.69
C LEU A 302 -6.55 19.67 -2.32
N ALA A 303 -7.59 20.16 -2.99
CA ALA A 303 -7.71 21.57 -3.35
C ALA A 303 -8.13 22.47 -2.17
N GLY A 304 -8.61 21.88 -1.06
CA GLY A 304 -9.14 22.62 0.09
C GLY A 304 -10.58 23.10 -0.11
N ASP A 305 -11.27 22.70 -1.18
CA ASP A 305 -12.61 23.19 -1.52
C ASP A 305 -13.70 22.78 -0.53
N LEU A 306 -13.40 21.80 0.33
CA LEU A 306 -14.29 21.37 1.42
C LEU A 306 -14.25 22.27 2.64
N PHE A 307 -13.33 23.22 2.71
CA PHE A 307 -13.02 24.03 3.88
C PHE A 307 -13.21 25.52 3.63
N ALA A 308 -13.66 26.24 4.62
CA ALA A 308 -13.75 27.69 4.60
C ALA A 308 -12.37 28.37 4.81
N SER A 309 -11.44 27.66 5.46
CA SER A 309 -10.10 28.13 5.79
C SER A 309 -9.03 27.32 5.07
N GLU A 310 -8.08 27.99 4.43
CA GLU A 310 -6.89 27.36 3.84
C GLU A 310 -6.02 26.62 4.89
N ASN A 311 -6.15 26.99 6.17
CA ASN A 311 -5.40 26.35 7.24
C ASN A 311 -5.91 24.93 7.55
N SER A 312 -7.17 24.63 7.26
CA SER A 312 -7.77 23.33 7.60
C SER A 312 -7.13 22.17 6.85
N LEU A 313 -6.85 22.32 5.56
CA LEU A 313 -6.09 21.31 4.81
C LEU A 313 -4.66 21.19 5.34
N THR A 314 -3.99 22.31 5.64
CA THR A 314 -2.64 22.29 6.22
C THR A 314 -2.61 21.56 7.56
N GLU A 315 -3.61 21.78 8.42
CA GLU A 315 -3.75 21.07 9.69
C GLU A 315 -4.06 19.57 9.47
N MET A 316 -4.91 19.26 8.50
CA MET A 316 -5.22 17.87 8.13
C MET A 316 -3.98 17.11 7.63
N GLN A 317 -3.07 17.79 6.93
CA GLN A 317 -1.80 17.27 6.45
C GLN A 317 -0.66 17.35 7.49
N ALA A 318 -0.88 17.94 8.68
CA ALA A 318 0.10 17.95 9.77
C ALA A 318 0.29 16.53 10.34
N ALA A 319 1.09 15.72 9.65
CA ALA A 319 1.17 14.30 9.84
C ALA A 319 2.26 13.86 10.83
N VAL A 320 2.02 12.73 11.48
CA VAL A 320 2.99 12.01 12.32
C VAL A 320 3.53 10.81 11.56
N THR A 321 4.76 10.40 11.87
CA THR A 321 5.38 9.22 11.24
C THR A 321 4.61 7.95 11.62
N ALA A 322 4.12 7.23 10.62
CA ALA A 322 3.39 5.98 10.81
C ALA A 322 4.29 4.74 10.83
N GLY A 323 5.42 4.79 10.11
CA GLY A 323 6.41 3.70 10.08
C GLY A 323 5.87 2.39 9.49
N SER A 324 4.84 2.45 8.67
CA SER A 324 4.25 1.29 7.98
C SER A 324 4.83 1.15 6.56
N MET A 325 4.72 -0.03 5.97
CA MET A 325 5.19 -0.26 4.59
C MET A 325 4.38 0.50 3.54
N THR A 326 3.13 0.85 3.84
CA THR A 326 2.20 1.49 2.89
C THR A 326 1.80 2.90 3.27
N ILE A 327 2.21 3.36 4.45
CA ILE A 327 1.91 4.68 4.99
C ILE A 327 3.20 5.27 5.56
N LEU A 328 3.69 6.34 4.96
CA LEU A 328 4.88 7.06 5.41
C LEU A 328 4.55 7.89 6.66
N ASN A 329 3.56 8.76 6.53
CA ASN A 329 3.07 9.61 7.60
C ASN A 329 1.52 9.61 7.62
N TYR A 330 0.91 9.99 8.74
CA TYR A 330 -0.54 10.01 8.87
C TYR A 330 -1.01 11.29 9.56
N GLY A 331 -1.85 12.04 8.87
CA GLY A 331 -2.48 13.26 9.36
C GLY A 331 -3.89 13.01 9.96
N ILE A 332 -4.79 13.95 9.80
CA ILE A 332 -6.17 13.81 10.24
C ILE A 332 -6.98 13.08 9.15
N GLY A 333 -7.09 11.76 9.26
CA GLY A 333 -7.78 10.92 8.29
C GLY A 333 -7.13 10.80 6.92
N LEU A 334 -5.94 11.35 6.75
CA LEU A 334 -5.24 11.45 5.49
C LEU A 334 -3.84 10.86 5.61
N ALA A 335 -3.54 9.86 4.80
CA ALA A 335 -2.23 9.20 4.79
C ALA A 335 -1.32 9.82 3.73
N GLU A 336 -0.09 10.15 4.10
CA GLU A 336 0.99 10.34 3.14
C GLU A 336 1.57 8.97 2.80
N LYS A 337 1.27 8.46 1.63
CA LYS A 337 1.64 7.12 1.18
C LYS A 337 3.05 7.06 0.59
N ALA A 338 3.46 8.15 -0.01
CA ALA A 338 4.81 8.47 -0.44
C ALA A 338 4.96 9.99 -0.35
N LYS A 339 6.17 10.51 -0.42
CA LYS A 339 6.39 11.95 -0.32
C LYS A 339 5.57 12.73 -1.36
N GLY A 340 4.65 13.58 -0.90
CA GLY A 340 3.74 14.35 -1.73
C GLY A 340 2.64 13.52 -2.42
N VAL A 341 2.36 12.31 -1.91
CA VAL A 341 1.26 11.46 -2.38
C VAL A 341 0.31 11.21 -1.22
N TRP A 342 -0.81 11.91 -1.25
CA TRP A 342 -1.81 11.94 -0.18
C TRP A 342 -3.07 11.17 -0.56
N GLY A 343 -3.64 10.46 0.39
CA GLY A 343 -4.87 9.69 0.19
C GLY A 343 -5.09 8.66 1.28
N HIS A 344 -5.75 7.57 0.95
CA HIS A 344 -5.95 6.47 1.89
C HIS A 344 -6.14 5.16 1.13
N GLY A 345 -5.79 4.04 1.74
CA GLY A 345 -6.17 2.71 1.29
C GLY A 345 -7.47 2.27 1.97
N GLY A 346 -8.22 1.40 1.31
CA GLY A 346 -9.45 0.84 1.84
C GLY A 346 -9.49 -0.67 1.72
N GLN A 347 -9.87 -1.33 2.81
CA GLN A 347 -10.14 -2.77 2.81
C GLN A 347 -11.46 -3.03 3.51
N THR A 348 -12.25 -3.92 2.92
CA THR A 348 -13.43 -4.52 3.53
C THR A 348 -13.30 -6.05 3.48
N LEU A 349 -14.33 -6.78 3.82
CA LEU A 349 -14.30 -8.24 3.71
C LEU A 349 -14.24 -8.73 2.26
N GLY A 350 -14.56 -7.90 1.27
CA GLY A 350 -14.61 -8.31 -0.14
C GLY A 350 -14.01 -7.32 -1.14
N PHE A 351 -13.57 -6.17 -0.68
CA PHE A 351 -13.02 -5.14 -1.55
C PHE A 351 -11.69 -4.63 -1.02
N GLU A 352 -10.81 -4.32 -1.94
CA GLU A 352 -9.61 -3.55 -1.69
C GLU A 352 -9.56 -2.37 -2.62
N SER A 353 -9.18 -1.20 -2.11
CA SER A 353 -9.15 0.04 -2.87
C SER A 353 -8.01 0.95 -2.44
N ASP A 354 -7.58 1.80 -3.35
CA ASP A 354 -6.60 2.85 -3.08
C ASP A 354 -7.01 4.13 -3.80
N ILE A 355 -7.05 5.23 -3.05
CA ILE A 355 -7.42 6.55 -3.54
C ILE A 355 -6.30 7.49 -3.16
N ALA A 356 -5.71 8.19 -4.12
CA ALA A 356 -4.61 9.08 -3.86
C ALA A 356 -4.55 10.26 -4.84
N PHE A 357 -3.88 11.32 -4.37
CA PHE A 357 -3.53 12.48 -5.15
C PHE A 357 -2.02 12.70 -5.07
N PHE A 358 -1.38 12.85 -6.22
CA PHE A 358 0.04 13.18 -6.38
C PHE A 358 0.15 14.69 -6.54
N GLU A 359 0.68 15.39 -5.57
CA GLU A 359 0.87 16.84 -5.62
C GLU A 359 1.68 17.27 -6.85
N GLU A 360 2.70 16.51 -7.18
CA GLU A 360 3.49 16.65 -8.39
C GLU A 360 3.41 15.34 -9.20
N PRO A 361 2.91 15.34 -10.44
CA PRO A 361 2.58 16.48 -11.30
C PRO A 361 1.09 16.91 -11.28
N GLY A 362 0.35 16.67 -10.21
CA GLY A 362 -1.07 16.97 -10.10
C GLY A 362 -1.94 15.88 -10.72
N LEU A 363 -1.84 14.65 -10.18
CA LEU A 363 -2.61 13.49 -10.64
C LEU A 363 -3.50 12.98 -9.53
N SER A 364 -4.73 12.56 -9.86
CA SER A 364 -5.56 11.75 -8.98
C SER A 364 -5.63 10.30 -9.47
N MET A 365 -5.67 9.34 -8.54
CA MET A 365 -5.88 7.94 -8.85
C MET A 365 -6.95 7.33 -7.95
N VAL A 366 -7.76 6.45 -8.54
CA VAL A 366 -8.73 5.60 -7.85
C VAL A 366 -8.62 4.20 -8.45
N GLY A 367 -8.23 3.24 -7.62
CA GLY A 367 -8.15 1.84 -8.01
C GLY A 367 -8.85 0.94 -6.99
N TRP A 368 -9.54 -0.10 -7.46
CA TRP A 368 -10.16 -1.08 -6.57
C TRP A 368 -10.28 -2.47 -7.21
N ALA A 369 -10.37 -3.48 -6.37
CA ALA A 369 -10.52 -4.88 -6.73
C ALA A 369 -11.67 -5.51 -5.91
N SER A 370 -12.41 -6.45 -6.53
CA SER A 370 -13.50 -7.20 -5.87
C SER A 370 -12.99 -8.43 -5.10
N SER A 371 -11.85 -8.28 -4.47
CA SER A 371 -11.26 -9.26 -3.54
C SER A 371 -10.43 -8.52 -2.51
N ALA A 372 -10.49 -8.94 -1.25
CA ALA A 372 -9.57 -8.46 -0.22
C ALA A 372 -8.14 -8.97 -0.47
N ASN A 373 -7.13 -8.24 0.06
CA ASN A 373 -5.69 -8.55 -0.03
C ASN A 373 -5.03 -8.33 -1.40
N ASN A 374 -5.59 -7.45 -2.24
CA ASN A 374 -5.04 -7.11 -3.56
C ASN A 374 -4.41 -5.70 -3.67
N ILE A 375 -4.23 -4.98 -2.55
CA ILE A 375 -3.73 -3.58 -2.53
C ILE A 375 -2.38 -3.44 -3.24
N MET A 376 -1.51 -4.44 -3.16
CA MET A 376 -0.20 -4.42 -3.80
C MET A 376 -0.29 -4.49 -5.33
N ALA A 377 -1.42 -4.98 -5.87
CA ALA A 377 -1.62 -5.08 -7.31
C ALA A 377 -2.16 -3.78 -7.93
N ILE A 378 -2.94 -2.99 -7.18
CA ILE A 378 -3.67 -1.81 -7.69
C ILE A 378 -3.34 -0.51 -6.97
N GLY A 379 -2.57 -0.58 -5.87
CA GLY A 379 -2.30 0.57 -5.02
C GLY A 379 -1.29 1.56 -5.61
N VAL A 380 -1.04 2.63 -4.86
CA VAL A 380 -0.10 3.71 -5.21
C VAL A 380 1.24 3.17 -5.68
N GLY A 381 1.77 2.10 -5.06
CA GLY A 381 3.06 1.52 -5.45
C GLY A 381 3.07 0.97 -6.88
N ALA A 382 2.05 0.18 -7.26
CA ALA A 382 1.95 -0.39 -8.60
C ALA A 382 1.72 0.69 -9.67
N VAL A 383 0.81 1.64 -9.38
CA VAL A 383 0.50 2.76 -10.29
C VAL A 383 1.70 3.69 -10.44
N SER A 384 2.40 4.04 -9.34
CA SER A 384 3.63 4.85 -9.41
C SER A 384 4.69 4.18 -10.28
N GLY A 385 4.91 2.87 -10.13
CA GLY A 385 5.83 2.11 -10.97
C GLY A 385 5.47 2.19 -12.45
N ALA A 386 4.20 2.01 -12.80
CA ALA A 386 3.69 2.15 -14.17
C ALA A 386 3.90 3.57 -14.71
N LEU A 387 3.59 4.61 -13.92
CA LEU A 387 3.77 6.01 -14.31
C LEU A 387 5.24 6.41 -14.45
N VAL A 388 6.14 5.85 -13.63
CA VAL A 388 7.59 6.00 -13.79
C VAL A 388 8.06 5.35 -15.10
N ASN A 389 7.64 4.12 -15.38
CA ASN A 389 7.98 3.44 -16.63
C ASN A 389 7.46 4.19 -17.86
N ALA A 390 6.28 4.80 -17.75
CA ALA A 390 5.71 5.64 -18.78
C ALA A 390 6.35 7.05 -18.88
N GLY A 391 7.26 7.41 -17.99
CA GLY A 391 7.92 8.72 -17.97
C GLY A 391 7.03 9.87 -17.50
N VAL A 392 5.93 9.61 -16.82
CA VAL A 392 5.02 10.60 -16.22
C VAL A 392 5.56 11.05 -14.86
N LEU A 393 6.00 10.12 -14.03
CA LEU A 393 6.67 10.40 -12.77
C LEU A 393 8.20 10.29 -12.93
N PRO A 394 8.97 11.08 -12.16
CA PRO A 394 10.40 10.92 -12.12
C PRO A 394 10.77 9.56 -11.54
N ASP A 395 11.78 8.90 -12.12
CA ASP A 395 12.33 7.67 -11.54
C ASP A 395 13.13 8.03 -10.27
N PRO A 396 12.65 7.65 -9.07
CA PRO A 396 13.33 7.98 -7.81
C PRO A 396 14.72 7.33 -7.72
N SER A 397 14.96 6.24 -8.46
CA SER A 397 16.27 5.59 -8.49
C SER A 397 17.34 6.47 -9.13
N VAL A 398 16.99 7.39 -10.02
CA VAL A 398 17.96 8.28 -10.68
C VAL A 398 18.67 9.18 -9.66
N ALA A 399 17.93 9.76 -8.73
CA ALA A 399 18.52 10.59 -7.67
C ALA A 399 19.36 9.75 -6.70
N LEU A 400 18.84 8.56 -6.30
CA LEU A 400 19.56 7.63 -5.44
C LEU A 400 20.83 7.10 -6.10
N ASP A 401 20.76 6.76 -7.39
CA ASP A 401 21.93 6.33 -8.16
C ASP A 401 22.97 7.44 -8.26
N ALA A 402 22.55 8.69 -8.46
CA ALA A 402 23.45 9.83 -8.50
C ALA A 402 24.15 10.05 -7.15
N GLU A 403 23.42 10.01 -6.04
CA GLU A 403 23.99 10.13 -4.69
C GLU A 403 24.94 8.98 -4.37
N LEU A 404 24.54 7.74 -4.66
CA LEU A 404 25.36 6.56 -4.43
C LEU A 404 26.62 6.59 -5.30
N ARG A 405 26.48 6.98 -6.58
CA ARG A 405 27.61 7.16 -7.51
C ARG A 405 28.61 8.20 -6.98
N ASP A 406 28.12 9.35 -6.53
CA ASP A 406 28.98 10.41 -5.97
C ASP A 406 29.78 9.91 -4.75
N LYS A 407 29.09 9.23 -3.83
CA LYS A 407 29.74 8.62 -2.66
C LYS A 407 30.73 7.52 -3.04
N MET A 408 30.39 6.65 -4.00
CA MET A 408 31.28 5.57 -4.45
C MET A 408 32.55 6.10 -5.12
N THR A 409 32.42 7.14 -5.96
CA THR A 409 33.54 7.70 -6.72
C THR A 409 34.37 8.68 -5.90
N GLY A 410 33.86 9.19 -4.80
CA GLY A 410 34.55 10.12 -3.90
C GLY A 410 35.61 9.48 -2.98
N SER A 411 35.71 8.13 -2.98
CA SER A 411 36.55 7.39 -2.05
C SER A 411 37.25 6.22 -2.70
N GLU A 412 38.43 5.85 -2.19
CA GLU A 412 39.00 4.51 -2.35
C GLU A 412 38.42 3.61 -1.25
N TRP A 413 38.03 2.41 -1.60
CA TRP A 413 37.35 1.47 -0.70
C TRP A 413 38.23 0.28 -0.35
N GLN A 414 38.42 0.00 0.92
CA GLN A 414 39.19 -1.11 1.44
C GLN A 414 38.26 -2.27 1.82
N LEU A 415 38.55 -3.47 1.34
CA LEU A 415 37.77 -4.67 1.68
C LEU A 415 37.90 -5.01 3.17
N VAL A 416 36.77 -5.15 3.84
CA VAL A 416 36.65 -5.60 5.24
C VAL A 416 36.39 -7.11 5.29
N SER A 417 35.41 -7.58 4.48
CA SER A 417 35.04 -8.99 4.45
C SER A 417 34.28 -9.35 3.19
N ILE A 418 34.26 -10.64 2.87
CA ILE A 418 33.38 -11.25 1.87
C ILE A 418 32.53 -12.28 2.61
N LYS A 419 31.21 -12.10 2.61
CA LYS A 419 30.26 -13.12 3.04
C LYS A 419 29.83 -13.92 1.82
N THR A 420 30.13 -15.22 1.83
CA THR A 420 29.78 -16.10 0.71
C THR A 420 28.32 -16.56 0.77
N GLY A 421 27.79 -17.06 -0.32
CA GLY A 421 26.43 -17.59 -0.39
C GLY A 421 26.18 -18.83 0.49
N ASP A 422 27.23 -19.50 0.96
CA ASP A 422 27.15 -20.62 1.92
C ASP A 422 27.16 -20.15 3.38
N GLY A 423 27.27 -18.83 3.61
CA GLY A 423 27.26 -18.20 4.93
C GLY A 423 28.63 -18.02 5.56
N ASP A 424 29.69 -18.48 4.92
CA ASP A 424 31.06 -18.28 5.39
C ASP A 424 31.47 -16.80 5.26
N THR A 425 32.27 -16.33 6.23
CA THR A 425 32.82 -14.97 6.20
C THR A 425 34.32 -15.04 6.04
N LEU A 426 34.82 -14.57 4.91
CA LEU A 426 36.24 -14.47 4.59
C LEU A 426 36.73 -13.06 4.94
N GLN A 427 37.84 -12.97 5.64
CA GLN A 427 38.51 -11.70 5.95
C GLN A 427 39.94 -11.72 5.40
N PRO A 428 40.39 -10.63 4.74
CA PRO A 428 41.73 -10.56 4.22
C PRO A 428 42.77 -10.53 5.38
N ALA A 429 43.79 -11.38 5.32
CA ALA A 429 44.87 -11.36 6.27
C ALA A 429 45.72 -10.08 6.19
N ASN A 430 45.78 -9.47 4.99
CA ASN A 430 46.37 -8.16 4.73
C ASN A 430 45.33 -7.23 4.08
N PRO A 431 44.50 -6.51 4.86
CA PRO A 431 43.46 -5.65 4.30
C PRO A 431 43.99 -4.56 3.35
N GLU A 432 45.18 -4.05 3.54
CA GLU A 432 45.79 -3.03 2.66
C GLU A 432 46.03 -3.54 1.23
N GLY A 433 46.08 -4.82 1.03
CA GLY A 433 46.19 -5.46 -0.30
C GLY A 433 44.90 -5.51 -1.08
N TYR A 434 43.73 -5.14 -0.50
CA TYR A 434 42.43 -5.29 -1.14
C TYR A 434 41.69 -3.96 -1.17
N ARG A 435 41.77 -3.28 -2.29
CA ARG A 435 41.17 -1.96 -2.50
C ARG A 435 40.47 -1.86 -3.83
N ILE A 436 39.48 -0.99 -3.91
CA ILE A 436 38.80 -0.64 -5.15
C ILE A 436 38.53 0.85 -5.20
N ALA A 437 38.73 1.47 -6.35
CA ALA A 437 38.33 2.84 -6.64
C ALA A 437 37.48 2.85 -7.89
N PHE A 438 36.32 3.51 -7.79
CA PHE A 438 35.39 3.72 -8.90
C PHE A 438 35.60 5.11 -9.47
N ASP A 439 35.63 5.20 -10.80
CA ASP A 439 35.75 6.45 -11.53
C ASP A 439 34.36 6.91 -12.02
N ALA A 440 34.10 8.20 -12.01
CA ALA A 440 32.81 8.78 -12.45
C ALA A 440 32.49 8.52 -13.94
N ALA A 441 33.51 8.24 -14.76
CA ALA A 441 33.35 7.89 -16.17
C ALA A 441 32.91 6.42 -16.39
N GLY A 442 32.78 5.62 -15.30
CA GLY A 442 32.33 4.23 -15.38
C GLY A 442 33.44 3.20 -15.42
N SER A 443 34.71 3.59 -15.16
CA SER A 443 35.81 2.65 -14.98
C SER A 443 36.12 2.39 -13.51
N PHE A 444 36.76 1.26 -13.20
CA PHE A 444 37.31 1.00 -11.87
C PHE A 444 38.71 0.43 -11.91
N ALA A 445 39.43 0.64 -10.83
CA ALA A 445 40.72 -0.01 -10.59
C ALA A 445 40.69 -0.69 -9.21
N ALA A 446 41.12 -1.94 -9.14
CA ALA A 446 41.19 -2.68 -7.89
C ALA A 446 42.57 -3.32 -7.71
N GLN A 447 43.02 -3.34 -6.46
CA GLN A 447 44.12 -4.16 -5.97
C GLN A 447 43.50 -5.39 -5.30
N ALA A 448 43.84 -6.57 -5.76
CA ALA A 448 43.39 -7.85 -5.24
C ALA A 448 44.63 -8.62 -4.76
N ASP A 449 45.16 -8.22 -3.61
CA ASP A 449 46.42 -8.69 -3.03
C ASP A 449 47.60 -8.48 -4.01
N CYS A 450 48.15 -9.55 -4.57
CA CYS A 450 49.26 -9.50 -5.51
C CYS A 450 48.81 -9.16 -6.96
N ASN A 451 47.49 -9.09 -7.24
CA ASN A 451 46.94 -8.81 -8.56
C ASN A 451 46.29 -7.43 -8.64
N ARG A 452 46.31 -6.86 -9.85
CA ARG A 452 45.60 -5.63 -10.19
C ARG A 452 44.55 -5.94 -11.24
N VAL A 453 43.37 -5.36 -11.06
CA VAL A 453 42.21 -5.51 -11.91
C VAL A 453 41.78 -4.13 -12.39
N LEU A 454 41.60 -4.00 -13.68
CA LEU A 454 40.95 -2.82 -14.28
C LEU A 454 39.66 -3.31 -14.93
N GLY A 455 38.65 -2.45 -15.00
CA GLY A 455 37.40 -2.82 -15.66
C GLY A 455 36.42 -1.68 -15.67
N ASP A 456 35.20 -2.02 -16.08
CA ASP A 456 34.10 -1.07 -16.20
C ASP A 456 33.02 -1.38 -15.15
N TRP A 457 32.29 -0.35 -14.75
CA TRP A 457 31.16 -0.48 -13.85
C TRP A 457 29.99 0.42 -14.28
N SER A 458 28.81 0.00 -13.92
CA SER A 458 27.61 0.81 -14.11
C SER A 458 26.67 0.64 -12.92
N LEU A 459 25.92 1.70 -12.64
CA LEU A 459 24.90 1.73 -11.61
C LEU A 459 23.61 2.23 -12.24
N LYS A 460 22.55 1.44 -12.12
CA LYS A 460 21.21 1.80 -12.60
C LYS A 460 20.16 1.15 -11.70
N ARG A 461 19.25 1.94 -11.13
CA ARG A 461 18.23 1.48 -10.18
C ARG A 461 18.84 0.71 -9.00
N GLN A 462 19.97 1.21 -8.48
CA GLN A 462 20.80 0.59 -7.44
C GLN A 462 21.38 -0.80 -7.83
N GLU A 463 21.15 -1.26 -9.03
CA GLU A 463 21.82 -2.42 -9.59
C GLU A 463 23.24 -2.05 -10.01
N LEU A 464 24.21 -2.61 -9.31
CA LEU A 464 25.63 -2.46 -9.62
C LEU A 464 26.08 -3.60 -10.53
N ALA A 465 26.52 -3.26 -11.73
CA ALA A 465 27.22 -4.21 -12.60
C ALA A 465 28.71 -3.87 -12.62
N VAL A 466 29.55 -4.85 -12.36
CA VAL A 466 31.00 -4.75 -12.43
C VAL A 466 31.54 -5.74 -13.44
N GLN A 467 32.32 -5.26 -14.39
CA GLN A 467 32.90 -6.06 -15.47
C GLN A 467 34.42 -6.01 -15.37
N PRO A 468 35.06 -6.97 -14.67
CA PRO A 468 36.50 -7.06 -14.63
C PRO A 468 37.09 -7.30 -16.02
N GLY A 469 38.05 -6.47 -16.37
CA GLY A 469 38.82 -6.54 -17.61
C GLY A 469 40.21 -7.12 -17.37
N PRO A 470 41.27 -6.52 -17.94
CA PRO A 470 42.64 -7.02 -17.80
C PRO A 470 43.05 -7.16 -16.33
N THR A 471 43.51 -8.36 -15.98
CA THR A 471 43.97 -8.68 -14.64
C THR A 471 45.40 -9.23 -14.70
N THR A 472 46.30 -8.74 -13.85
CA THR A 472 47.61 -9.36 -13.70
C THR A 472 47.47 -10.75 -13.08
N ARG A 473 48.35 -11.67 -13.44
CA ARG A 473 48.35 -13.04 -12.92
C ARG A 473 49.66 -13.31 -12.16
N ALA A 474 49.86 -12.66 -11.05
CA ALA A 474 50.92 -12.99 -10.12
C ALA A 474 50.53 -14.21 -9.28
N ALA A 475 51.48 -15.03 -8.91
CA ALA A 475 51.25 -16.10 -7.95
C ALA A 475 51.12 -15.51 -6.54
N CYS A 476 49.88 -15.42 -6.05
CA CYS A 476 49.60 -14.92 -4.71
C CYS A 476 49.93 -16.00 -3.62
N PRO A 477 50.15 -15.59 -2.37
CA PRO A 477 50.28 -16.53 -1.26
C PRO A 477 49.04 -17.43 -1.11
N PRO A 478 49.18 -18.63 -0.54
CA PRO A 478 48.09 -19.60 -0.41
C PRO A 478 46.85 -19.08 0.36
N GLU A 479 47.05 -18.14 1.29
CA GLU A 479 46.02 -17.49 2.09
C GLU A 479 45.34 -16.29 1.40
N SER A 480 45.75 -15.97 0.18
CA SER A 480 45.20 -14.83 -0.58
C SER A 480 43.76 -15.05 -0.97
N LEU A 481 42.94 -14.01 -0.80
CA LEU A 481 41.56 -13.94 -1.26
C LEU A 481 41.43 -13.33 -2.68
N SER A 482 42.53 -13.20 -3.45
CA SER A 482 42.54 -12.51 -4.74
C SER A 482 41.47 -13.04 -5.69
N ASP A 483 41.40 -14.35 -5.87
CA ASP A 483 40.45 -14.98 -6.77
C ASP A 483 39.00 -14.83 -6.28
N SER A 484 38.74 -15.04 -4.98
CA SER A 484 37.44 -14.86 -4.36
C SER A 484 36.95 -13.40 -4.47
N PHE A 485 37.85 -12.44 -4.22
CA PHE A 485 37.52 -11.02 -4.32
C PHE A 485 37.10 -10.63 -5.75
N ILE A 486 37.87 -11.04 -6.75
CA ILE A 486 37.58 -10.75 -8.17
C ILE A 486 36.28 -11.43 -8.58
N GLN A 487 36.08 -12.69 -8.20
CA GLN A 487 34.90 -13.48 -8.55
C GLN A 487 33.60 -12.89 -7.97
N TRP A 488 33.61 -12.55 -6.67
CA TRP A 488 32.46 -11.94 -6.03
C TRP A 488 32.19 -10.51 -6.52
N LEU A 489 33.25 -9.76 -6.85
CA LEU A 489 33.11 -8.43 -7.43
C LEU A 489 32.48 -8.50 -8.83
N ALA A 490 32.86 -9.48 -9.65
CA ALA A 490 32.27 -9.71 -10.97
C ALA A 490 30.81 -10.16 -10.92
N ALA A 491 30.39 -10.73 -9.79
CA ALA A 491 29.01 -11.17 -9.56
C ALA A 491 28.15 -10.07 -8.89
N ALA A 492 28.66 -8.84 -8.79
CA ALA A 492 27.93 -7.72 -8.21
C ALA A 492 26.57 -7.52 -8.88
N SER A 493 25.53 -7.34 -8.08
CA SER A 493 24.15 -7.12 -8.52
C SER A 493 23.49 -5.91 -7.86
N GLY A 494 24.07 -5.37 -6.78
CA GLY A 494 23.57 -4.18 -6.11
C GLY A 494 24.62 -3.55 -5.21
N ALA A 495 24.40 -2.29 -4.84
CA ALA A 495 25.25 -1.59 -3.88
C ALA A 495 24.43 -0.61 -3.03
N TYR A 496 24.86 -0.41 -1.79
CA TYR A 496 24.38 0.65 -0.92
C TYR A 496 25.45 1.06 0.11
N ILE A 497 25.31 2.25 0.67
CA ILE A 497 26.18 2.72 1.75
C ILE A 497 25.37 2.72 3.05
N ASP A 498 25.89 2.04 4.07
CA ASP A 498 25.24 1.97 5.38
C ASP A 498 25.37 3.30 6.17
N GLU A 499 24.64 3.41 7.29
CA GLU A 499 24.68 4.58 8.17
C GLU A 499 26.08 4.86 8.74
N GLY A 500 26.94 3.86 8.78
CA GLY A 500 28.34 3.99 9.19
C GLY A 500 29.29 4.41 8.07
N GLY A 501 28.77 4.70 6.86
CA GLY A 501 29.57 5.11 5.70
C GLY A 501 30.34 3.97 5.03
N LYS A 502 29.97 2.71 5.26
CA LYS A 502 30.56 1.54 4.61
C LYS A 502 29.80 1.19 3.34
N LEU A 503 30.53 0.86 2.28
CA LEU A 503 29.95 0.37 1.04
C LEU A 503 29.71 -1.15 1.15
N LEU A 504 28.45 -1.55 0.98
CA LEU A 504 28.07 -2.94 0.77
C LEU A 504 27.79 -3.17 -0.71
N VAL A 505 28.47 -4.16 -1.28
CA VAL A 505 28.18 -4.69 -2.61
C VAL A 505 27.50 -6.03 -2.43
N VAL A 506 26.26 -6.12 -2.89
CA VAL A 506 25.51 -7.37 -2.95
C VAL A 506 25.90 -8.09 -4.24
N ALA A 507 26.13 -9.38 -4.18
CA ALA A 507 26.53 -10.18 -5.30
C ALA A 507 25.72 -11.50 -5.33
N MET A 508 25.44 -12.02 -6.51
CA MET A 508 24.73 -13.28 -6.68
C MET A 508 25.55 -14.23 -7.55
N GLN A 509 25.92 -15.38 -6.98
CA GLN A 509 26.69 -16.41 -7.66
C GLN A 509 26.02 -17.76 -7.45
N ASP A 510 25.76 -18.49 -8.55
CA ASP A 510 25.13 -19.82 -8.53
C ASP A 510 23.83 -19.83 -7.70
N GLU A 511 22.95 -18.83 -7.91
CA GLU A 511 21.68 -18.61 -7.17
C GLU A 511 21.85 -18.36 -5.65
N LYS A 512 23.06 -18.09 -5.17
CA LYS A 512 23.37 -17.79 -3.78
C LYS A 512 23.78 -16.33 -3.61
N PHE A 513 23.21 -15.68 -2.60
CA PHE A 513 23.54 -14.31 -2.26
C PHE A 513 24.82 -14.23 -1.41
N GLY A 514 25.74 -13.37 -1.82
CA GLY A 514 26.91 -13.00 -1.06
C GLY A 514 27.02 -11.47 -0.90
N GLN A 515 27.99 -11.03 -0.11
CA GLN A 515 28.20 -9.60 0.16
C GLN A 515 29.70 -9.32 0.26
N LEU A 516 30.12 -8.20 -0.34
CA LEU A 516 31.44 -7.62 -0.06
C LEU A 516 31.21 -6.35 0.78
N LEU A 517 31.85 -6.28 1.93
CA LEU A 517 31.82 -5.11 2.80
C LEU A 517 33.13 -4.34 2.65
N PHE A 518 33.01 -3.04 2.40
CA PHE A 518 34.14 -2.14 2.28
C PHE A 518 34.04 -0.99 3.27
N ALA A 519 35.19 -0.56 3.80
CA ALA A 519 35.32 0.69 4.52
C ALA A 519 35.99 1.75 3.63
N PRO A 520 35.68 3.06 3.81
CA PRO A 520 36.42 4.11 3.11
C PRO A 520 37.88 4.06 3.56
N ASN A 521 38.79 4.09 2.60
CA ASN A 521 40.21 4.17 2.87
C ASN A 521 40.56 5.62 3.25
N GLN A 522 40.98 5.86 4.48
CA GLN A 522 41.30 7.19 5.04
C GLN A 522 42.61 7.74 4.46
#